data_e6b70db7cc08023736c4a537a973b3ba
#
_entry.id   e6b70db7cc08023736c4a537a973b3ba
#
_cell.length_a   1.000
_cell.length_b   1.000
_cell.length_c   1.000
_cell.angle_alpha   90.00
_cell.angle_beta   90.00
_cell.angle_gamma   90.00
#
_symmetry.space_group_name_H-M   'P 1'
#
loop_
_entity.id
_entity.type
_entity.pdbx_description
1 polymer ?
#
loop_
_entity_poly.entity_id
_entity_poly.type
_entity_poly.pdbx_seq_one_letter_code
_entity_poly.pdbx_strand_id
1 'polypeptide(L)'
;MNIENITDLPQTKYRIGDVAELIGMSRDSLRYYEKRGLLPSKKEDNGYRYYTEEDLGRLISILYQRKMGLGLDKIALGFQESSSDQSKICRMREQLAREKEEIREHQRAIARLQMSLEDYELIHRHSEEIIAKDFPASYVILPETGFSEGITQWFRLASRYPGLDMMYVFDTYTWNREGDEINLHYQKSLMILKKEFRDFVEYPFSETSTPLIESFPCLCAFSNSRKRLPPEEQVRALLDTAKAQGLTPGPELYCT
;
A
#
# COMPACT_ATOMS: atom_id res chain seq x y z
N MET A 1 8.58 -49.77 -29.11
CA MET A 1 9.84 -49.07 -28.81
C MET A 1 9.95 -49.01 -27.29
N ASN A 2 10.74 -49.92 -26.71
CA ASN A 2 10.80 -50.14 -25.24
C ASN A 2 11.51 -48.93 -24.60
N ILE A 3 10.85 -48.32 -23.62
CA ILE A 3 11.33 -47.16 -22.85
C ILE A 3 12.38 -47.59 -21.78
N GLU A 4 12.73 -48.87 -21.69
CA GLU A 4 13.59 -49.41 -20.64
C GLU A 4 15.10 -49.19 -20.81
N ASN A 5 15.58 -48.50 -21.89
CA ASN A 5 17.01 -48.34 -22.18
C ASN A 5 17.53 -46.89 -22.10
N ILE A 6 16.85 -46.00 -21.36
CA ILE A 6 17.35 -44.60 -21.20
C ILE A 6 18.26 -44.45 -19.96
N THR A 7 18.37 -45.49 -19.13
CA THR A 7 19.11 -45.43 -17.85
C THR A 7 20.64 -45.63 -17.97
N ASP A 8 21.18 -45.90 -19.15
CA ASP A 8 22.61 -46.25 -19.33
C ASP A 8 23.43 -45.21 -20.14
N LEU A 9 22.95 -43.97 -20.28
CA LEU A 9 23.78 -42.90 -20.81
C LEU A 9 24.80 -42.46 -19.74
N PRO A 10 26.11 -42.27 -20.10
CA PRO A 10 27.08 -41.80 -19.15
C PRO A 10 26.64 -40.45 -18.61
N GLN A 11 26.36 -40.39 -17.30
CA GLN A 11 25.92 -39.15 -16.65
C GLN A 11 27.01 -38.09 -16.79
N THR A 12 26.70 -37.00 -17.48
CA THR A 12 27.61 -35.87 -17.60
C THR A 12 27.85 -35.27 -16.23
N LYS A 13 29.12 -35.12 -15.85
CA LYS A 13 29.54 -34.54 -14.58
C LYS A 13 29.99 -33.08 -14.80
N TYR A 14 29.40 -32.17 -14.04
CA TYR A 14 29.73 -30.75 -14.07
C TYR A 14 30.50 -30.39 -12.81
N ARG A 15 31.62 -29.65 -12.94
CA ARG A 15 32.36 -29.15 -11.78
C ARG A 15 31.63 -27.97 -11.14
N ILE A 16 31.87 -27.75 -9.87
CA ILE A 16 31.26 -26.62 -9.13
C ILE A 16 31.50 -25.26 -9.79
N GLY A 17 32.67 -25.09 -10.46
CA GLY A 17 32.95 -23.86 -11.21
C GLY A 17 32.04 -23.67 -12.40
N ASP A 18 31.87 -24.74 -13.19
CA ASP A 18 31.06 -24.73 -14.42
C ASP A 18 29.58 -24.48 -14.09
N VAL A 19 29.07 -25.12 -13.02
CA VAL A 19 27.71 -24.90 -12.55
C VAL A 19 27.51 -23.47 -12.03
N ALA A 20 28.48 -22.96 -11.26
CA ALA A 20 28.43 -21.59 -10.73
C ALA A 20 28.34 -20.55 -11.86
N GLU A 21 29.16 -20.73 -12.92
CA GLU A 21 29.17 -19.88 -14.11
C GLU A 21 27.86 -20.00 -14.89
N LEU A 22 27.40 -21.23 -15.16
CA LEU A 22 26.19 -21.53 -15.93
C LEU A 22 24.95 -20.85 -15.35
N ILE A 23 24.82 -20.85 -14.02
CA ILE A 23 23.63 -20.34 -13.33
C ILE A 23 23.79 -18.93 -12.76
N GLY A 24 24.98 -18.31 -12.91
CA GLY A 24 25.27 -16.98 -12.37
C GLY A 24 25.29 -16.91 -10.84
N MET A 25 25.73 -17.99 -10.16
CA MET A 25 25.82 -18.06 -8.70
C MET A 25 27.29 -18.21 -8.24
N SER A 26 27.57 -17.83 -6.99
CA SER A 26 28.87 -18.10 -6.39
C SER A 26 29.01 -19.59 -6.01
N ARG A 27 30.26 -20.10 -6.04
CA ARG A 27 30.59 -21.45 -5.54
C ARG A 27 30.19 -21.61 -4.07
N ASP A 28 30.24 -20.56 -3.28
CA ASP A 28 29.86 -20.58 -1.87
C ASP A 28 28.36 -20.72 -1.69
N SER A 29 27.55 -20.13 -2.57
CA SER A 29 26.11 -20.36 -2.59
C SER A 29 25.75 -21.81 -2.88
N LEU A 30 26.44 -22.47 -3.82
CA LEU A 30 26.26 -23.89 -4.09
C LEU A 30 26.64 -24.76 -2.89
N ARG A 31 27.81 -24.46 -2.24
CA ARG A 31 28.22 -25.15 -0.99
C ARG A 31 27.21 -24.94 0.14
N TYR A 32 26.62 -23.76 0.21
CA TYR A 32 25.58 -23.46 1.19
C TYR A 32 24.32 -24.31 0.96
N TYR A 33 23.92 -24.52 -0.31
CA TYR A 33 22.81 -25.40 -0.66
C TYR A 33 23.09 -26.87 -0.34
N GLU A 34 24.34 -27.33 -0.55
CA GLU A 34 24.77 -28.65 -0.09
C GLU A 34 24.65 -28.78 1.44
N LYS A 35 25.19 -27.79 2.17
CA LYS A 35 25.14 -27.78 3.64
C LYS A 35 23.71 -27.78 4.20
N ARG A 36 22.77 -27.17 3.48
CA ARG A 36 21.34 -27.15 3.80
C ARG A 36 20.59 -28.41 3.33
N GLY A 37 21.26 -29.37 2.71
CA GLY A 37 20.64 -30.59 2.19
C GLY A 37 19.73 -30.37 0.97
N LEU A 38 19.80 -29.18 0.35
CA LEU A 38 19.05 -28.86 -0.86
C LEU A 38 19.68 -29.50 -2.10
N LEU A 39 20.99 -29.65 -2.10
CA LEU A 39 21.77 -30.35 -3.13
C LEU A 39 22.57 -31.50 -2.48
N PRO A 40 22.81 -32.59 -3.20
CA PRO A 40 23.70 -33.64 -2.72
C PRO A 40 25.17 -33.15 -2.74
N SER A 41 25.96 -33.55 -1.74
CA SER A 41 27.40 -33.28 -1.72
C SER A 41 28.14 -34.48 -2.32
N LYS A 42 28.34 -34.48 -3.64
CA LYS A 42 29.06 -35.53 -4.38
C LYS A 42 30.51 -35.09 -4.62
N LYS A 43 31.47 -36.01 -4.38
CA LYS A 43 32.90 -35.79 -4.64
C LYS A 43 33.47 -36.98 -5.44
N GLU A 44 34.38 -36.70 -6.33
CA GLU A 44 35.22 -37.69 -6.98
C GLU A 44 36.34 -38.16 -6.03
N ASP A 45 37.04 -39.20 -6.41
CA ASP A 45 38.17 -39.78 -5.64
C ASP A 45 39.29 -38.74 -5.41
N ASN A 46 39.43 -37.80 -6.33
CA ASN A 46 40.39 -36.65 -6.24
C ASN A 46 39.88 -35.53 -5.30
N GLY A 47 38.71 -35.70 -4.67
CA GLY A 47 38.13 -34.73 -3.74
C GLY A 47 37.38 -33.57 -4.39
N TYR A 48 37.31 -33.46 -5.72
CA TYR A 48 36.61 -32.40 -6.41
C TYR A 48 35.09 -32.66 -6.42
N ARG A 49 34.32 -31.58 -6.19
CA ARG A 49 32.85 -31.61 -6.24
C ARG A 49 32.36 -31.65 -7.67
N TYR A 50 31.37 -32.51 -7.90
CA TYR A 50 30.65 -32.58 -9.18
C TYR A 50 29.13 -32.63 -8.96
N TYR A 51 28.41 -32.27 -9.99
CA TYR A 51 26.96 -32.30 -10.08
C TYR A 51 26.54 -33.08 -11.34
N THR A 52 25.45 -33.77 -11.27
CA THR A 52 24.84 -34.49 -12.39
C THR A 52 23.72 -33.65 -13.03
N GLU A 53 23.21 -34.09 -14.18
CA GLU A 53 22.04 -33.46 -14.81
C GLU A 53 20.81 -33.45 -13.88
N GLU A 54 20.60 -34.49 -13.08
CA GLU A 54 19.57 -34.53 -12.06
C GLU A 54 19.76 -33.44 -11.00
N ASP A 55 21.01 -33.23 -10.56
CA ASP A 55 21.33 -32.16 -9.60
C ASP A 55 21.08 -30.78 -10.21
N LEU A 56 21.34 -30.58 -11.51
CA LEU A 56 21.02 -29.36 -12.23
C LEU A 56 19.49 -29.16 -12.32
N GLY A 57 18.72 -30.20 -12.64
CA GLY A 57 17.26 -30.15 -12.62
C GLY A 57 16.70 -29.76 -11.24
N ARG A 58 17.29 -30.33 -10.18
CA ARG A 58 16.96 -29.97 -8.79
C ARG A 58 17.31 -28.51 -8.49
N LEU A 59 18.47 -28.03 -8.98
CA LEU A 59 18.90 -26.65 -8.82
C LEU A 59 17.97 -25.66 -9.53
N ILE A 60 17.54 -25.99 -10.75
CA ILE A 60 16.52 -25.20 -11.47
C ILE A 60 15.24 -25.07 -10.62
N SER A 61 14.77 -26.19 -10.04
CA SER A 61 13.60 -26.17 -9.16
C SER A 61 13.80 -25.29 -7.93
N ILE A 62 14.98 -25.34 -7.28
CA ILE A 62 15.32 -24.49 -6.14
C ILE A 62 15.28 -23.00 -6.54
N LEU A 63 15.95 -22.66 -7.64
CA LEU A 63 16.03 -21.28 -8.12
C LEU A 63 14.65 -20.72 -8.49
N TYR A 64 13.81 -21.54 -9.13
CA TYR A 64 12.45 -21.17 -9.46
C TYR A 64 11.61 -20.89 -8.21
N GLN A 65 11.67 -21.78 -7.21
CA GLN A 65 10.98 -21.60 -5.93
C GLN A 65 11.50 -20.37 -5.15
N ARG A 66 12.82 -20.09 -5.24
CA ARG A 66 13.40 -18.85 -4.67
C ARG A 66 12.83 -17.59 -5.33
N LYS A 67 12.69 -17.59 -6.66
CA LYS A 67 12.05 -16.48 -7.40
C LYS A 67 10.58 -16.29 -7.03
N MET A 68 9.90 -17.33 -6.56
CA MET A 68 8.55 -17.24 -6.00
C MET A 68 8.51 -16.75 -4.53
N GLY A 69 9.64 -16.27 -3.97
CA GLY A 69 9.71 -15.79 -2.59
C GLY A 69 9.77 -16.89 -1.52
N LEU A 70 9.90 -18.18 -1.90
CA LEU A 70 9.99 -19.25 -0.91
C LEU A 70 11.35 -19.28 -0.21
N GLY A 71 11.36 -19.34 1.12
CA GLY A 71 12.57 -19.52 1.93
C GLY A 71 13.18 -20.90 1.75
N LEU A 72 14.53 -21.01 1.88
CA LEU A 72 15.24 -22.26 1.68
C LEU A 72 14.76 -23.40 2.56
N ASP A 73 14.35 -23.13 3.80
CA ASP A 73 13.81 -24.14 4.73
C ASP A 73 12.49 -24.75 4.20
N LYS A 74 11.61 -23.91 3.64
CA LYS A 74 10.36 -24.36 3.02
C LYS A 74 10.61 -25.15 1.75
N ILE A 75 11.64 -24.78 0.98
CA ILE A 75 12.07 -25.52 -0.22
C ILE A 75 12.63 -26.89 0.19
N ALA A 76 13.49 -26.95 1.21
CA ALA A 76 14.06 -28.20 1.72
C ALA A 76 12.98 -29.17 2.18
N LEU A 77 11.97 -28.69 2.93
CA LEU A 77 10.81 -29.49 3.31
C LEU A 77 10.04 -30.03 2.11
N GLY A 78 9.98 -29.27 1.02
CA GLY A 78 9.34 -29.70 -0.23
C GLY A 78 10.03 -30.86 -0.95
N PHE A 79 11.33 -31.05 -0.73
CA PHE A 79 12.12 -32.14 -1.30
C PHE A 79 12.12 -33.42 -0.45
N GLN A 80 11.56 -33.39 0.77
CA GLN A 80 11.40 -34.59 1.56
C GLN A 80 10.32 -35.48 0.94
N GLU A 81 10.59 -36.77 0.84
CA GLU A 81 9.72 -37.77 0.18
C GLU A 81 8.30 -37.84 0.77
N SER A 82 8.13 -37.43 2.03
CA SER A 82 6.84 -37.41 2.74
C SER A 82 5.93 -36.25 2.39
N SER A 83 6.38 -35.24 1.60
CA SER A 83 5.55 -34.10 1.28
C SER A 83 4.52 -34.44 0.20
N SER A 84 3.24 -34.50 0.59
CA SER A 84 2.13 -34.70 -0.34
C SER A 84 1.99 -33.50 -1.31
N ASP A 85 1.44 -33.76 -2.50
CA ASP A 85 1.16 -32.68 -3.46
C ASP A 85 0.19 -31.64 -2.86
N GLN A 86 -0.74 -32.07 -2.01
CA GLN A 86 -1.62 -31.18 -1.29
C GLN A 86 -0.86 -30.21 -0.38
N SER A 87 0.20 -30.65 0.29
CA SER A 87 1.03 -29.77 1.13
C SER A 87 1.85 -28.77 0.31
N LYS A 88 2.29 -29.17 -0.89
CA LYS A 88 2.97 -28.27 -1.84
C LYS A 88 2.01 -27.18 -2.36
N ILE A 89 0.80 -27.57 -2.74
CA ILE A 89 -0.26 -26.65 -3.18
C ILE A 89 -0.61 -25.66 -2.07
N CYS A 90 -0.76 -26.12 -0.83
CA CYS A 90 -1.06 -25.26 0.30
C CYS A 90 0.04 -24.18 0.49
N ARG A 91 1.31 -24.59 0.51
CA ARG A 91 2.44 -23.64 0.62
C ARG A 91 2.48 -22.61 -0.49
N MET A 92 2.19 -23.01 -1.74
CA MET A 92 2.14 -22.09 -2.87
C MET A 92 0.97 -21.09 -2.75
N ARG A 93 -0.20 -21.53 -2.27
CA ARG A 93 -1.35 -20.67 -2.02
C ARG A 93 -1.07 -19.66 -0.91
N GLU A 94 -0.43 -20.08 0.18
CA GLU A 94 -0.02 -19.18 1.26
C GLU A 94 1.00 -18.14 0.78
N GLN A 95 1.98 -18.54 -0.05
CA GLN A 95 2.93 -17.60 -0.61
C GLN A 95 2.24 -16.60 -1.54
N LEU A 96 1.37 -17.09 -2.44
CA LEU A 96 0.60 -16.22 -3.33
C LEU A 96 -0.27 -15.21 -2.56
N ALA A 97 -0.86 -15.63 -1.43
CA ALA A 97 -1.63 -14.74 -0.57
C ALA A 97 -0.75 -13.64 0.05
N ARG A 98 0.48 -13.99 0.50
CA ARG A 98 1.44 -13.01 1.03
C ARG A 98 1.86 -12.00 -0.02
N GLU A 99 2.26 -12.45 -1.22
CA GLU A 99 2.66 -11.55 -2.31
C GLU A 99 1.54 -10.57 -2.69
N LYS A 100 0.29 -11.07 -2.72
CA LYS A 100 -0.88 -10.21 -2.98
C LYS A 100 -1.09 -9.18 -1.87
N GLU A 101 -0.85 -9.54 -0.61
CA GLU A 101 -0.95 -8.60 0.50
C GLU A 101 0.16 -7.54 0.43
N GLU A 102 1.39 -7.94 0.13
CA GLU A 102 2.50 -6.99 -0.07
C GLU A 102 2.21 -6.01 -1.21
N ILE A 103 1.64 -6.50 -2.32
CA ILE A 103 1.20 -5.61 -3.42
C ILE A 103 0.16 -4.60 -2.91
N ARG A 104 -0.84 -5.03 -2.15
CA ARG A 104 -1.86 -4.12 -1.57
C ARG A 104 -1.24 -3.08 -0.66
N GLU A 105 -0.31 -3.46 0.21
CA GLU A 105 0.40 -2.51 1.08
C GLU A 105 1.24 -1.51 0.28
N HIS A 106 1.93 -1.94 -0.78
CA HIS A 106 2.65 -1.02 -1.67
C HIS A 106 1.70 -0.07 -2.40
N GLN A 107 0.55 -0.54 -2.86
CA GLN A 107 -0.47 0.31 -3.48
C GLN A 107 -1.01 1.35 -2.50
N ARG A 108 -1.27 0.98 -1.24
CA ARG A 108 -1.66 1.91 -0.16
C ARG A 108 -0.56 2.94 0.11
N ALA A 109 0.70 2.51 0.16
CA ALA A 109 1.83 3.42 0.36
C ALA A 109 1.95 4.44 -0.78
N ILE A 110 1.77 4.02 -2.02
CA ILE A 110 1.75 4.90 -3.19
C ILE A 110 0.59 5.90 -3.09
N ALA A 111 -0.61 5.44 -2.76
CA ALA A 111 -1.78 6.31 -2.60
C ALA A 111 -1.57 7.38 -1.51
N ARG A 112 -0.98 7.02 -0.35
CA ARG A 112 -0.61 7.98 0.70
C ARG A 112 0.39 9.03 0.22
N LEU A 113 1.42 8.59 -0.51
CA LEU A 113 2.43 9.50 -1.07
C LEU A 113 1.83 10.44 -2.10
N GLN A 114 0.97 9.95 -2.98
CA GLN A 114 0.27 10.77 -3.97
C GLN A 114 -0.63 11.81 -3.28
N MET A 115 -1.44 11.39 -2.33
CA MET A 115 -2.29 12.28 -1.53
C MET A 115 -1.49 13.40 -0.86
N SER A 116 -0.40 13.04 -0.18
CA SER A 116 0.46 14.03 0.49
C SER A 116 1.15 14.95 -0.51
N LEU A 117 1.61 14.43 -1.64
CA LEU A 117 2.28 15.22 -2.67
C LEU A 117 1.31 16.24 -3.29
N GLU A 118 0.09 15.82 -3.64
CA GLU A 118 -0.96 16.71 -4.16
C GLU A 118 -1.28 17.84 -3.19
N ASP A 119 -1.45 17.53 -1.90
CA ASP A 119 -1.74 18.52 -0.87
C ASP A 119 -0.56 19.52 -0.70
N TYR A 120 0.68 19.03 -0.63
CA TYR A 120 1.86 19.90 -0.53
C TYR A 120 2.07 20.77 -1.77
N GLU A 121 1.91 20.21 -2.97
CA GLU A 121 2.03 20.96 -4.22
C GLU A 121 0.93 22.04 -4.32
N LEU A 122 -0.30 21.70 -3.94
CA LEU A 122 -1.42 22.64 -3.93
C LEU A 122 -1.15 23.81 -2.97
N ILE A 123 -0.76 23.52 -1.74
CA ILE A 123 -0.41 24.52 -0.73
C ILE A 123 0.78 25.36 -1.21
N HIS A 124 1.85 24.74 -1.70
CA HIS A 124 3.05 25.47 -2.13
C HIS A 124 2.77 26.42 -3.30
N ARG A 125 1.93 25.97 -4.24
CA ARG A 125 1.59 26.78 -5.43
C ARG A 125 0.66 27.95 -5.12
N HIS A 126 -0.22 27.80 -4.14
CA HIS A 126 -1.32 28.75 -3.87
C HIS A 126 -1.36 29.28 -2.44
N SER A 127 -0.22 29.31 -1.73
CA SER A 127 -0.15 29.69 -0.31
C SER A 127 -0.67 31.09 0.02
N GLU A 128 -0.70 32.01 -0.96
CA GLU A 128 -1.14 33.39 -0.80
C GLU A 128 -2.38 33.72 -1.67
N GLU A 129 -2.99 32.72 -2.26
CA GLU A 129 -4.07 32.89 -3.22
C GLU A 129 -5.39 32.28 -2.71
N ILE A 130 -6.49 32.86 -3.17
CA ILE A 130 -7.80 32.23 -3.10
C ILE A 130 -8.09 31.60 -4.45
N ILE A 131 -8.28 30.30 -4.48
CA ILE A 131 -8.51 29.54 -5.70
C ILE A 131 -9.92 28.96 -5.74
N ALA A 132 -10.46 28.88 -6.95
CA ALA A 132 -11.65 28.08 -7.21
C ALA A 132 -11.24 26.66 -7.56
N LYS A 133 -11.81 25.67 -6.89
CA LYS A 133 -11.59 24.25 -7.16
C LYS A 133 -12.84 23.46 -6.83
N ASP A 134 -12.88 22.20 -7.27
CA ASP A 134 -13.92 21.30 -6.82
C ASP A 134 -13.51 20.64 -5.49
N PHE A 135 -14.44 20.63 -4.54
CA PHE A 135 -14.35 19.74 -3.39
C PHE A 135 -14.51 18.31 -3.93
N PRO A 136 -13.59 17.39 -3.63
CA PRO A 136 -13.63 16.06 -4.24
C PRO A 136 -14.81 15.24 -3.70
N ALA A 137 -15.43 14.44 -4.57
CA ALA A 137 -16.41 13.46 -4.12
C ALA A 137 -15.82 12.58 -3.02
N SER A 138 -16.50 12.47 -1.89
CA SER A 138 -15.95 11.87 -0.67
C SER A 138 -16.98 11.09 0.13
N TYR A 139 -16.59 9.92 0.62
CA TYR A 139 -17.39 9.16 1.58
C TYR A 139 -17.28 9.74 2.99
N VAL A 140 -18.40 9.92 3.67
CA VAL A 140 -18.41 10.30 5.07
C VAL A 140 -18.31 9.04 5.92
N ILE A 141 -17.16 8.86 6.56
CA ILE A 141 -16.88 7.67 7.40
C ILE A 141 -17.47 7.86 8.80
N LEU A 142 -17.31 9.07 9.36
CA LEU A 142 -17.93 9.47 10.64
C LEU A 142 -18.61 10.83 10.44
N PRO A 143 -19.95 10.85 10.49
CA PRO A 143 -20.71 12.04 10.13
C PRO A 143 -20.73 13.14 11.19
N GLU A 144 -20.61 12.79 12.47
CA GLU A 144 -20.80 13.77 13.55
C GLU A 144 -20.02 13.38 14.80
N THR A 145 -18.91 14.08 15.07
CA THR A 145 -18.17 13.91 16.31
C THR A 145 -17.65 15.25 16.80
N GLY A 146 -17.51 15.39 18.12
CA GLY A 146 -16.64 16.41 18.68
C GLY A 146 -15.18 16.09 18.30
N PHE A 147 -14.33 17.09 18.21
CA PHE A 147 -12.95 16.92 17.73
C PHE A 147 -12.15 15.84 18.48
N SER A 148 -12.16 15.86 19.81
CA SER A 148 -11.41 14.90 20.62
C SER A 148 -11.91 13.47 20.46
N GLU A 149 -13.22 13.31 20.35
CA GLU A 149 -13.85 12.02 20.07
C GLU A 149 -13.52 11.56 18.65
N GLY A 150 -13.59 12.48 17.68
CA GLY A 150 -13.25 12.23 16.30
C GLY A 150 -11.82 11.68 16.14
N ILE A 151 -10.82 12.33 16.75
CA ILE A 151 -9.43 11.83 16.71
C ILE A 151 -9.31 10.42 17.32
N THR A 152 -9.98 10.17 18.46
CA THR A 152 -9.98 8.85 19.09
C THR A 152 -10.59 7.79 18.16
N GLN A 153 -11.68 8.12 17.49
CA GLN A 153 -12.33 7.24 16.51
C GLN A 153 -11.44 7.05 15.27
N TRP A 154 -10.77 8.11 14.82
CA TRP A 154 -9.82 8.01 13.70
C TRP A 154 -8.74 6.94 13.96
N PHE A 155 -8.06 7.01 15.12
CA PHE A 155 -7.05 6.02 15.50
C PHE A 155 -7.63 4.61 15.56
N ARG A 156 -8.82 4.45 16.13
CA ARG A 156 -9.51 3.15 16.24
C ARG A 156 -9.83 2.57 14.86
N LEU A 157 -10.36 3.37 13.97
CA LEU A 157 -10.74 2.96 12.61
C LEU A 157 -9.51 2.70 11.74
N ALA A 158 -8.53 3.59 11.76
CA ALA A 158 -7.28 3.44 11.03
C ALA A 158 -6.50 2.18 11.43
N SER A 159 -6.52 1.82 12.73
CA SER A 159 -5.89 0.60 13.21
C SER A 159 -6.66 -0.67 12.84
N ARG A 160 -7.98 -0.56 12.65
CA ARG A 160 -8.86 -1.71 12.35
C ARG A 160 -8.96 -2.01 10.86
N TYR A 161 -8.94 -0.99 10.03
CA TYR A 161 -9.21 -1.10 8.60
C TYR A 161 -8.00 -0.58 7.81
N PRO A 162 -7.21 -1.48 7.18
CA PRO A 162 -6.07 -1.09 6.38
C PRO A 162 -6.44 -0.05 5.31
N GLY A 163 -5.65 1.00 5.20
CA GLY A 163 -5.85 2.10 4.26
C GLY A 163 -6.77 3.23 4.76
N LEU A 164 -7.56 3.02 5.81
CA LEU A 164 -8.48 4.04 6.30
C LEU A 164 -7.78 5.23 6.99
N ASP A 165 -6.48 5.13 7.23
CA ASP A 165 -5.61 6.23 7.65
C ASP A 165 -5.48 7.36 6.60
N MET A 166 -5.93 7.14 5.36
CA MET A 166 -6.02 8.17 4.31
C MET A 166 -7.24 9.08 4.43
N MET A 167 -7.99 9.01 5.53
CA MET A 167 -9.10 9.93 5.80
C MET A 167 -8.59 11.33 6.16
N TYR A 168 -9.31 12.33 5.69
CA TYR A 168 -9.20 13.70 6.15
C TYR A 168 -10.15 13.97 7.31
N VAL A 169 -9.74 14.82 8.23
CA VAL A 169 -10.59 15.36 9.29
C VAL A 169 -10.93 16.80 8.93
N PHE A 170 -12.20 17.08 8.69
CA PHE A 170 -12.68 18.43 8.44
C PHE A 170 -13.49 18.92 9.63
N ASP A 171 -13.11 20.07 10.15
CA ASP A 171 -13.95 20.84 11.06
C ASP A 171 -14.91 21.71 10.25
N THR A 172 -16.17 21.70 10.62
CA THR A 172 -17.18 22.56 9.99
C THR A 172 -17.59 23.70 10.91
N TYR A 173 -17.75 24.86 10.32
CA TYR A 173 -18.17 26.08 11.00
C TYR A 173 -19.34 26.71 10.25
N THR A 174 -20.32 27.22 10.97
CA THR A 174 -21.26 28.21 10.43
C THR A 174 -20.67 29.61 10.66
N TRP A 175 -21.02 30.53 9.81
CA TRP A 175 -20.55 31.89 9.89
C TRP A 175 -21.70 32.91 9.79
N ASN A 176 -21.55 34.03 10.48
CA ASN A 176 -22.36 35.22 10.26
C ASN A 176 -21.45 36.45 10.16
N ARG A 177 -21.90 37.42 9.44
CA ARG A 177 -21.18 38.72 9.28
C ARG A 177 -22.04 39.83 9.79
N GLU A 178 -21.52 40.59 10.78
CA GLU A 178 -22.14 41.78 11.34
C GLU A 178 -21.21 42.97 11.11
N GLY A 179 -21.49 43.75 10.06
CA GLY A 179 -20.59 44.83 9.62
C GLY A 179 -19.25 44.24 9.12
N ASP A 180 -18.18 44.59 9.81
CA ASP A 180 -16.82 44.09 9.50
C ASP A 180 -16.43 42.87 10.33
N GLU A 181 -17.18 42.49 11.33
CA GLU A 181 -16.90 41.31 12.16
C GLU A 181 -17.47 40.05 11.55
N ILE A 182 -16.67 38.96 11.61
CA ILE A 182 -17.06 37.61 11.18
C ILE A 182 -17.05 36.73 12.41
N ASN A 183 -18.20 36.21 12.74
CA ASN A 183 -18.38 35.27 13.84
C ASN A 183 -18.45 33.85 13.30
N LEU A 184 -17.53 32.99 13.76
CA LEU A 184 -17.45 31.57 13.39
C LEU A 184 -17.93 30.69 14.54
N HIS A 185 -18.86 29.81 14.26
CA HIS A 185 -19.41 28.87 15.23
C HIS A 185 -19.06 27.44 14.80
N TYR A 186 -18.20 26.77 15.56
CA TYR A 186 -17.88 25.36 15.34
C TYR A 186 -19.15 24.51 15.42
N GLN A 187 -19.33 23.63 14.47
CA GLN A 187 -20.47 22.72 14.40
C GLN A 187 -20.06 21.28 14.74
N LYS A 188 -19.22 20.70 13.93
CA LYS A 188 -18.82 19.30 14.04
C LYS A 188 -17.51 19.03 13.33
N SER A 189 -16.90 17.90 13.62
CA SER A 189 -15.83 17.32 12.81
C SER A 189 -16.38 16.17 11.96
N LEU A 190 -15.96 16.11 10.71
CA LEU A 190 -16.29 15.07 9.75
C LEU A 190 -15.01 14.29 9.42
N MET A 191 -15.14 12.97 9.34
CA MET A 191 -14.08 12.15 8.75
C MET A 191 -14.51 11.71 7.37
N ILE A 192 -13.74 12.11 6.38
CA ILE A 192 -14.05 11.80 4.99
C ILE A 192 -12.90 11.09 4.30
N LEU A 193 -13.24 10.22 3.37
CA LEU A 193 -12.32 9.56 2.46
C LEU A 193 -12.67 9.98 1.04
N LYS A 194 -11.72 10.56 0.31
CA LYS A 194 -11.92 10.84 -1.11
C LYS A 194 -12.31 9.57 -1.86
N LYS A 195 -13.29 9.65 -2.75
CA LYS A 195 -13.86 8.51 -3.50
C LYS A 195 -12.80 7.74 -4.28
N GLU A 196 -11.78 8.41 -4.79
CA GLU A 196 -10.67 7.83 -5.53
C GLU A 196 -9.82 6.85 -4.72
N PHE A 197 -9.79 6.99 -3.38
CA PHE A 197 -9.05 6.08 -2.50
C PHE A 197 -9.86 4.88 -2.01
N ARG A 198 -11.13 4.75 -2.39
CA ARG A 198 -12.01 3.68 -1.93
C ARG A 198 -11.43 2.28 -2.13
N ASP A 199 -10.82 2.02 -3.27
CA ASP A 199 -10.33 0.69 -3.64
C ASP A 199 -9.03 0.28 -2.91
N PHE A 200 -8.38 1.24 -2.24
CA PHE A 200 -7.20 0.99 -1.40
C PHE A 200 -7.55 0.70 0.06
N VAL A 201 -8.84 0.81 0.44
CA VAL A 201 -9.29 0.74 1.83
C VAL A 201 -10.16 -0.50 2.06
N GLU A 202 -9.83 -1.25 3.09
CA GLU A 202 -10.59 -2.43 3.51
C GLU A 202 -11.69 -2.05 4.53
N TYR A 203 -12.64 -1.21 4.13
CA TYR A 203 -13.74 -0.77 4.96
C TYR A 203 -15.09 -1.22 4.37
N PRO A 204 -16.07 -1.66 5.19
CA PRO A 204 -17.37 -2.10 4.70
C PRO A 204 -18.27 -0.89 4.34
N PHE A 205 -18.05 -0.33 3.16
CA PHE A 205 -18.87 0.77 2.65
C PHE A 205 -20.30 0.31 2.42
N SER A 206 -21.27 1.13 2.84
CA SER A 206 -22.67 0.95 2.54
C SER A 206 -23.36 2.30 2.30
N GLU A 207 -24.36 2.34 1.45
CA GLU A 207 -25.09 3.58 1.12
C GLU A 207 -25.74 4.23 2.35
N THR A 208 -26.11 3.45 3.33
CA THR A 208 -26.78 3.94 4.55
C THR A 208 -25.80 4.41 5.63
N SER A 209 -24.65 3.77 5.77
CA SER A 209 -23.67 4.05 6.84
C SER A 209 -22.51 4.92 6.41
N THR A 210 -22.27 5.04 5.11
CA THR A 210 -21.18 5.83 4.52
C THR A 210 -21.70 6.65 3.34
N PRO A 211 -22.50 7.71 3.62
CA PRO A 211 -23.05 8.54 2.56
C PRO A 211 -21.94 9.18 1.72
N LEU A 212 -22.20 9.32 0.42
CA LEU A 212 -21.32 9.98 -0.52
C LEU A 212 -21.69 11.47 -0.62
N ILE A 213 -20.74 12.34 -0.36
CA ILE A 213 -20.81 13.76 -0.76
C ILE A 213 -20.32 13.82 -2.19
N GLU A 214 -21.18 14.26 -3.10
CA GLU A 214 -20.79 14.49 -4.50
C GLU A 214 -19.83 15.69 -4.61
N SER A 215 -19.06 15.75 -5.69
CA SER A 215 -18.17 16.87 -5.96
C SER A 215 -18.97 18.16 -6.17
N PHE A 216 -18.50 19.26 -5.59
CA PHE A 216 -19.09 20.58 -5.75
C PHE A 216 -18.02 21.68 -5.84
N PRO A 217 -18.29 22.78 -6.56
CA PRO A 217 -17.34 23.87 -6.67
C PRO A 217 -17.21 24.62 -5.33
N CYS A 218 -15.97 24.98 -4.96
CA CYS A 218 -15.69 25.74 -3.75
C CYS A 218 -14.53 26.72 -3.96
N LEU A 219 -14.48 27.75 -3.13
CA LEU A 219 -13.31 28.62 -2.98
C LEU A 219 -12.47 28.10 -1.83
N CYS A 220 -11.16 28.02 -2.04
CA CYS A 220 -10.21 27.55 -1.06
C CYS A 220 -9.12 28.60 -0.82
N ALA A 221 -8.73 28.73 0.44
CA ALA A 221 -7.56 29.50 0.86
C ALA A 221 -6.69 28.62 1.78
N PHE A 222 -5.40 28.87 1.79
CA PHE A 222 -4.45 28.12 2.59
C PHE A 222 -3.85 29.04 3.66
N SER A 223 -3.71 28.53 4.89
CA SER A 223 -3.05 29.28 5.95
C SER A 223 -2.04 28.41 6.69
N ASN A 224 -0.98 29.04 7.16
CA ASN A 224 0.01 28.40 8.03
C ASN A 224 -0.36 28.65 9.51
N SER A 225 -1.61 28.37 9.89
CA SER A 225 -2.09 28.55 11.26
C SER A 225 -1.97 27.23 12.04
N ARG A 226 -1.47 27.33 13.28
CA ARG A 226 -1.52 26.21 14.23
C ARG A 226 -2.83 26.15 15.03
N LYS A 227 -3.73 27.10 14.78
CA LYS A 227 -5.03 27.16 15.44
C LYS A 227 -6.05 26.39 14.60
N ARG A 228 -6.95 25.69 15.26
CA ARG A 228 -8.08 25.01 14.58
C ARG A 228 -9.03 26.02 13.91
N LEU A 229 -9.26 27.14 14.58
CA LEU A 229 -10.09 28.21 14.04
C LEU A 229 -9.33 28.90 12.90
N PRO A 230 -9.90 28.98 11.69
CA PRO A 230 -9.28 29.69 10.60
C PRO A 230 -9.11 31.19 10.93
N PRO A 231 -8.07 31.86 10.44
CA PRO A 231 -7.87 33.27 10.64
C PRO A 231 -9.05 34.09 10.07
N GLU A 232 -9.61 35.02 10.87
CA GLU A 232 -10.76 35.83 10.45
C GLU A 232 -10.48 36.58 9.14
N GLU A 233 -9.28 37.11 8.99
CA GLU A 233 -8.85 37.83 7.78
C GLU A 233 -8.97 36.95 6.52
N GLN A 234 -8.64 35.66 6.64
CA GLN A 234 -8.72 34.73 5.54
C GLN A 234 -10.16 34.39 5.19
N VAL A 235 -11.02 34.18 6.20
CA VAL A 235 -12.45 33.97 5.98
C VAL A 235 -13.09 35.17 5.33
N ARG A 236 -12.71 36.38 5.78
CA ARG A 236 -13.15 37.66 5.20
C ARG A 236 -12.77 37.74 3.71
N ALA A 237 -11.51 37.47 3.40
CA ALA A 237 -11.02 37.47 2.03
C ALA A 237 -11.77 36.46 1.13
N LEU A 238 -12.07 35.25 1.63
CA LEU A 238 -12.90 34.26 0.92
C LEU A 238 -14.29 34.81 0.62
N LEU A 239 -14.96 35.39 1.60
CA LEU A 239 -16.33 35.94 1.45
C LEU A 239 -16.36 37.16 0.50
N ASP A 240 -15.37 38.03 0.60
CA ASP A 240 -15.27 39.19 -0.29
C ASP A 240 -14.95 38.78 -1.72
N THR A 241 -14.11 37.75 -1.92
CA THR A 241 -13.83 37.16 -3.24
C THR A 241 -15.08 36.54 -3.84
N ALA A 242 -15.83 35.78 -3.04
CA ALA A 242 -17.10 35.20 -3.49
C ALA A 242 -18.08 36.29 -3.94
N LYS A 243 -18.22 37.34 -3.15
CA LYS A 243 -19.09 38.49 -3.48
C LYS A 243 -18.65 39.20 -4.77
N ALA A 244 -17.35 39.44 -4.92
CA ALA A 244 -16.79 40.08 -6.12
C ALA A 244 -17.03 39.23 -7.39
N GLN A 245 -17.08 37.92 -7.28
CA GLN A 245 -17.40 37.01 -8.37
C GLN A 245 -18.91 36.76 -8.55
N GLY A 246 -19.78 37.41 -7.77
CA GLY A 246 -21.23 37.21 -7.84
C GLY A 246 -21.70 35.85 -7.30
N LEU A 247 -20.87 35.18 -6.49
CA LEU A 247 -21.18 33.91 -5.88
C LEU A 247 -21.93 34.11 -4.55
N THR A 248 -22.84 33.22 -4.23
CA THR A 248 -23.50 33.16 -2.92
C THR A 248 -22.86 32.01 -2.12
N PRO A 249 -22.05 32.33 -1.08
CA PRO A 249 -21.45 31.30 -0.24
C PRO A 249 -22.52 30.47 0.49
N GLY A 250 -22.28 29.16 0.62
CA GLY A 250 -23.08 28.31 1.48
C GLY A 250 -22.94 28.69 2.97
N PRO A 251 -23.79 28.14 3.83
CA PRO A 251 -23.78 28.46 5.26
C PRO A 251 -22.59 27.86 6.02
N GLU A 252 -21.90 26.92 5.43
CA GLU A 252 -20.83 26.15 6.07
C GLU A 252 -19.46 26.45 5.48
N LEU A 253 -18.46 26.50 6.37
CA LEU A 253 -17.05 26.57 6.08
C LEU A 253 -16.38 25.27 6.52
N TYR A 254 -15.58 24.68 5.66
CA TYR A 254 -14.84 23.45 5.90
C TYR A 254 -13.35 23.75 6.09
N CYS A 255 -12.77 23.28 7.20
CA CYS A 255 -11.35 23.47 7.53
C CYS A 255 -10.67 22.13 7.83
N THR A 256 -9.49 21.90 7.29
CA THR A 256 -8.68 20.71 7.55
C THR A 256 -7.25 21.10 7.92
#